data_ded975d95231e2c621d9bdfa32696e39
#
_entry.id   ded975d95231e2c621d9bdfa32696e39
#
_cell.length_a   1.000
_cell.length_b   1.000
_cell.length_c   1.000
_cell.angle_alpha   90.00
_cell.angle_beta   90.00
_cell.angle_gamma   90.00
#
_symmetry.space_group_name_H-M   'P 1'
#
loop_
_entity.id
_entity.type
_entity.pdbx_description
1 polymer ?
#
loop_
_entity_poly.entity_id
_entity_poly.type
_entity_poly.pdbx_seq_one_letter_code
_entity_poly.pdbx_strand_id
1 'polypeptide(L)'
;MSIGYLKSILENGRNIVCLLGRGPAAEQGCDLYREDFSYDVEVRYGRSPSEIVNSTFYNNRPEVFYEFYREDILNRRGEPDEVNFCLKRLEDDGKLRGIVTRGFFDLSRRAGCHNVIHLYGNIDRNFCPHCGRIYDAEYILSHKPLPLCEKCGTLIHPGIALSGEMLDRRTMNRAIELISSADILLVVGTDLQSRLGSMAKYFTGDRICLINTTDHYSDEAADCV
;
A
#
# COMPACT_ATOMS: atom_id res chain seq x y z
N MET A 1 -22.64 -4.63 -14.00
CA MET A 1 -23.31 -5.85 -13.47
C MET A 1 -23.98 -5.58 -12.12
N SER A 2 -24.95 -6.42 -11.65
CA SER A 2 -25.62 -6.11 -10.37
C SER A 2 -24.76 -6.47 -9.16
N ILE A 3 -24.84 -5.64 -8.10
CA ILE A 3 -24.22 -5.89 -6.78
C ILE A 3 -24.56 -7.30 -6.26
N GLY A 4 -25.77 -7.82 -6.59
CA GLY A 4 -26.16 -9.18 -6.19
C GLY A 4 -25.31 -10.29 -6.79
N TYR A 5 -24.81 -10.11 -8.00
CA TYR A 5 -23.91 -11.09 -8.64
C TYR A 5 -22.53 -11.10 -7.98
N LEU A 6 -21.94 -9.92 -7.74
CA LEU A 6 -20.67 -9.81 -7.00
C LEU A 6 -20.78 -10.44 -5.61
N LYS A 7 -21.89 -10.14 -4.89
CA LYS A 7 -22.17 -10.72 -3.57
C LYS A 7 -22.19 -12.25 -3.66
N SER A 8 -22.89 -12.83 -4.64
CA SER A 8 -22.94 -14.28 -4.83
C SER A 8 -21.55 -14.90 -5.10
N ILE A 9 -20.71 -14.22 -5.90
CA ILE A 9 -19.33 -14.66 -6.15
C ILE A 9 -18.52 -14.69 -4.85
N LEU A 10 -18.58 -13.61 -4.05
CA LEU A 10 -17.82 -13.51 -2.80
C LEU A 10 -18.35 -14.44 -1.70
N GLU A 11 -19.68 -14.68 -1.65
CA GLU A 11 -20.29 -15.60 -0.69
C GLU A 11 -19.92 -17.07 -0.96
N ASN A 12 -19.87 -17.47 -2.23
CA ASN A 12 -19.56 -18.84 -2.65
C ASN A 12 -18.08 -19.06 -2.95
N GLY A 13 -17.31 -18.00 -3.13
CA GLY A 13 -15.89 -18.06 -3.47
C GLY A 13 -15.03 -18.57 -2.33
N ARG A 14 -13.94 -19.23 -2.71
CA ARG A 14 -12.85 -19.64 -1.83
C ARG A 14 -11.54 -19.13 -2.43
N ASN A 15 -10.48 -19.09 -1.63
CA ASN A 15 -9.15 -18.65 -2.09
C ASN A 15 -9.19 -17.30 -2.83
N ILE A 16 -9.87 -16.32 -2.26
CA ILE A 16 -9.92 -14.95 -2.79
C ILE A 16 -8.59 -14.26 -2.46
N VAL A 17 -7.99 -13.61 -3.44
CA VAL A 17 -6.86 -12.68 -3.24
C VAL A 17 -7.27 -11.29 -3.69
N CYS A 18 -6.98 -10.29 -2.87
CA CYS A 18 -7.31 -8.90 -3.16
C CYS A 18 -6.09 -8.12 -3.66
N LEU A 19 -6.21 -7.49 -4.83
CA LEU A 19 -5.33 -6.39 -5.24
C LEU A 19 -5.96 -5.08 -4.76
N LEU A 20 -5.45 -4.53 -3.66
CA LEU A 20 -5.98 -3.31 -3.06
C LEU A 20 -5.20 -2.10 -3.56
N GLY A 21 -5.85 -1.31 -4.39
CA GLY A 21 -5.33 -0.04 -4.91
C GLY A 21 -5.31 1.07 -3.86
N ARG A 22 -5.04 2.28 -4.33
CA ARG A 22 -4.97 3.45 -3.46
C ARG A 22 -6.32 4.16 -3.25
N GLY A 23 -7.36 3.80 -4.02
CA GLY A 23 -8.68 4.46 -3.95
C GLY A 23 -9.20 4.58 -2.52
N PRO A 24 -9.35 3.50 -1.76
CA PRO A 24 -9.81 3.55 -0.38
C PRO A 24 -8.93 4.42 0.54
N ALA A 25 -7.60 4.35 0.39
CA ALA A 25 -6.69 5.19 1.16
C ALA A 25 -6.81 6.67 0.77
N ALA A 26 -7.02 6.97 -0.51
CA ALA A 26 -7.20 8.34 -0.98
C ALA A 26 -8.48 8.98 -0.41
N GLU A 27 -9.56 8.23 -0.29
CA GLU A 27 -10.81 8.68 0.36
C GLU A 27 -10.59 9.04 1.84
N GLN A 28 -9.64 8.39 2.51
CA GLN A 28 -9.22 8.70 3.88
C GLN A 28 -8.17 9.83 3.97
N GLY A 29 -7.91 10.53 2.87
CA GLY A 29 -6.93 11.63 2.83
C GLY A 29 -5.47 11.17 2.73
N CYS A 30 -5.23 9.88 2.55
CA CYS A 30 -3.90 9.27 2.44
C CYS A 30 -3.39 9.26 0.98
N ASP A 31 -3.57 10.34 0.23
CA ASP A 31 -3.11 10.42 -1.17
C ASP A 31 -2.04 11.51 -1.33
N LEU A 32 -0.80 11.06 -1.54
CA LEU A 32 0.35 11.92 -1.81
C LEU A 32 0.36 12.49 -3.25
N TYR A 33 -0.57 12.09 -4.08
CA TYR A 33 -0.64 12.48 -5.48
C TYR A 33 -1.79 13.46 -5.79
N ARG A 34 -2.51 13.91 -4.77
CA ARG A 34 -3.50 14.98 -4.93
C ARG A 34 -2.80 16.28 -5.31
N GLU A 35 -3.37 17.01 -6.23
CA GLU A 35 -2.78 18.27 -6.75
C GLU A 35 -2.61 19.33 -5.66
N ASP A 36 -3.66 19.51 -4.82
CA ASP A 36 -3.62 20.44 -3.69
C ASP A 36 -2.54 20.09 -2.67
N PHE A 37 -2.38 18.78 -2.36
CA PHE A 37 -1.32 18.30 -1.48
C PHE A 37 0.07 18.55 -2.08
N SER A 38 0.24 18.24 -3.38
CA SER A 38 1.51 18.47 -4.06
C SER A 38 1.89 19.94 -4.03
N TYR A 39 0.94 20.83 -4.31
CA TYR A 39 1.15 22.27 -4.26
C TYR A 39 1.57 22.75 -2.87
N ASP A 40 0.87 22.32 -1.81
CA ASP A 40 1.21 22.69 -0.44
C ASP A 40 2.61 22.24 -0.03
N VAL A 41 3.02 21.05 -0.45
CA VAL A 41 4.37 20.50 -0.23
C VAL A 41 5.42 21.34 -0.98
N GLU A 42 5.16 21.66 -2.24
CA GLU A 42 6.07 22.49 -3.04
C GLU A 42 6.25 23.88 -2.45
N VAL A 43 5.19 24.49 -1.93
CA VAL A 43 5.27 25.80 -1.24
C VAL A 43 6.12 25.71 0.03
N ARG A 44 6.00 24.62 0.82
CA ARG A 44 6.74 24.48 2.09
C ARG A 44 8.19 24.05 1.93
N TYR A 45 8.47 23.12 1.02
CA TYR A 45 9.78 22.49 0.89
C TYR A 45 10.54 22.89 -0.38
N GLY A 46 9.91 23.63 -1.30
CA GLY A 46 10.48 23.98 -2.61
C GLY A 46 10.71 22.79 -3.53
N ARG A 47 10.01 21.65 -3.25
CA ARG A 47 10.12 20.37 -3.95
C ARG A 47 8.79 19.62 -3.93
N SER A 48 8.51 18.88 -4.99
CA SER A 48 7.33 18.01 -5.04
C SER A 48 7.48 16.79 -4.10
N PRO A 49 6.37 16.17 -3.66
CA PRO A 49 6.42 14.94 -2.87
C PRO A 49 7.26 13.82 -3.52
N SER A 50 7.19 13.71 -4.85
CA SER A 50 7.95 12.69 -5.60
C SER A 50 9.45 12.95 -5.64
N GLU A 51 9.88 14.21 -5.57
CA GLU A 51 11.30 14.57 -5.44
C GLU A 51 11.82 14.32 -4.02
N ILE A 52 10.99 14.53 -3.00
CA ILE A 52 11.37 14.29 -1.60
C ILE A 52 11.42 12.79 -1.31
N VAL A 53 10.42 12.01 -1.76
CA VAL A 53 10.37 10.55 -1.58
C VAL A 53 11.32 9.85 -2.57
N ASN A 54 12.58 10.22 -2.51
CA ASN A 54 13.65 9.75 -3.40
C ASN A 54 14.91 9.42 -2.57
N SER A 55 15.60 8.33 -2.93
CA SER A 55 16.77 7.87 -2.21
C SER A 55 17.93 8.87 -2.23
N THR A 56 18.13 9.58 -3.33
CA THR A 56 19.13 10.64 -3.42
C THR A 56 18.81 11.81 -2.50
N PHE A 57 17.53 12.22 -2.43
CA PHE A 57 17.11 13.30 -1.53
C PHE A 57 17.27 12.88 -0.07
N TYR A 58 16.81 11.68 0.29
CA TYR A 58 16.96 11.11 1.62
C TYR A 58 18.44 11.10 2.07
N ASN A 59 19.35 10.68 1.20
CA ASN A 59 20.78 10.61 1.54
C ASN A 59 21.43 12.00 1.67
N ASN A 60 21.03 12.99 0.88
CA ASN A 60 21.66 14.30 0.84
C ASN A 60 21.00 15.33 1.77
N ARG A 61 19.73 15.17 2.09
CA ARG A 61 18.91 16.07 2.91
C ARG A 61 18.04 15.31 3.92
N PRO A 62 18.63 14.47 4.78
CA PRO A 62 17.85 13.59 5.67
C PRO A 62 16.97 14.35 6.66
N GLU A 63 17.40 15.53 7.11
CA GLU A 63 16.63 16.36 8.05
C GLU A 63 15.32 16.84 7.42
N VAL A 64 15.38 17.39 6.21
CA VAL A 64 14.19 17.84 5.46
C VAL A 64 13.32 16.66 5.06
N PHE A 65 13.94 15.53 4.67
CA PHE A 65 13.21 14.30 4.38
C PHE A 65 12.39 13.84 5.60
N TYR A 66 13.00 13.78 6.78
CA TYR A 66 12.32 13.33 8.01
C TYR A 66 11.31 14.33 8.55
N GLU A 67 11.49 15.62 8.31
CA GLU A 67 10.47 16.63 8.58
C GLU A 67 9.22 16.34 7.72
N PHE A 68 9.38 16.24 6.40
CA PHE A 68 8.30 15.88 5.48
C PHE A 68 7.68 14.53 5.82
N TYR A 69 8.49 13.49 6.09
CA TYR A 69 8.02 12.14 6.38
C TYR A 69 7.11 12.11 7.61
N ARG A 70 7.44 12.87 8.65
CA ARG A 70 6.60 12.99 9.85
C ARG A 70 5.32 13.79 9.59
N GLU A 71 5.46 15.00 9.06
CA GLU A 71 4.35 15.93 8.98
C GLU A 71 3.36 15.58 7.88
N ASP A 72 3.85 15.06 6.74
CA ASP A 72 3.05 14.87 5.55
C ASP A 72 2.75 13.41 5.22
N ILE A 73 3.48 12.46 5.80
CA ILE A 73 3.19 11.03 5.66
C ILE A 73 2.66 10.45 6.97
N LEU A 74 3.46 10.44 8.03
CA LEU A 74 3.08 9.74 9.26
C LEU A 74 1.88 10.36 9.98
N ASN A 75 1.79 11.70 10.02
CA ASN A 75 0.65 12.38 10.63
C ASN A 75 -0.63 12.33 9.78
N ARG A 76 -0.52 11.91 8.50
CA ARG A 76 -1.67 11.77 7.59
C ARG A 76 -2.03 10.31 7.28
N ARG A 77 -1.68 9.39 8.17
CA ARG A 77 -1.85 7.95 7.95
C ARG A 77 -3.30 7.44 7.91
N GLY A 78 -4.30 8.34 8.10
CA GLY A 78 -5.72 8.00 8.02
C GLY A 78 -6.17 6.89 8.97
N GLU A 79 -7.44 6.49 8.84
CA GLU A 79 -7.99 5.35 9.57
C GLU A 79 -8.53 4.29 8.59
N PRO A 80 -8.59 3.00 9.01
CA PRO A 80 -9.24 1.97 8.21
C PRO A 80 -10.69 2.33 7.90
N ASP A 81 -11.12 2.06 6.67
CA ASP A 81 -12.47 2.29 6.17
C ASP A 81 -13.29 1.01 6.04
N GLU A 82 -14.52 1.14 5.56
CA GLU A 82 -15.43 0.00 5.34
C GLU A 82 -14.85 -1.05 4.38
N VAL A 83 -14.03 -0.65 3.39
CA VAL A 83 -13.37 -1.58 2.47
C VAL A 83 -12.39 -2.46 3.26
N ASN A 84 -11.58 -1.86 4.13
CA ASN A 84 -10.63 -2.58 4.97
C ASN A 84 -11.35 -3.54 5.94
N PHE A 85 -12.45 -3.10 6.56
CA PHE A 85 -13.25 -3.96 7.45
C PHE A 85 -14.00 -5.07 6.69
N CYS A 86 -14.45 -4.81 5.46
CA CYS A 86 -15.02 -5.86 4.60
C CYS A 86 -13.99 -6.94 4.24
N LEU A 87 -12.77 -6.53 3.89
CA LEU A 87 -11.67 -7.47 3.62
C LEU A 87 -11.33 -8.29 4.87
N LYS A 88 -11.35 -7.67 6.06
CA LYS A 88 -11.16 -8.37 7.33
C LYS A 88 -12.25 -9.43 7.56
N ARG A 89 -13.51 -9.10 7.33
CA ARG A 89 -14.62 -10.08 7.44
C ARG A 89 -14.44 -11.26 6.49
N LEU A 90 -14.03 -11.01 5.24
CA LEU A 90 -13.72 -12.08 4.28
C LEU A 90 -12.55 -12.97 4.73
N GLU A 91 -11.56 -12.39 5.42
CA GLU A 91 -10.44 -13.15 6.00
C GLU A 91 -10.92 -14.01 7.19
N ASP A 92 -11.75 -13.45 8.08
CA ASP A 92 -12.33 -14.17 9.23
C ASP A 92 -13.24 -15.33 8.80
N ASP A 93 -13.97 -15.15 7.69
CA ASP A 93 -14.78 -16.22 7.07
C ASP A 93 -13.90 -17.29 6.36
N GLY A 94 -12.58 -17.15 6.37
CA GLY A 94 -11.64 -18.08 5.74
C GLY A 94 -11.64 -18.03 4.22
N LYS A 95 -12.24 -17.00 3.61
CA LYS A 95 -12.37 -16.84 2.16
C LYS A 95 -11.22 -16.05 1.55
N LEU A 96 -10.79 -14.95 2.21
CA LEU A 96 -9.67 -14.12 1.77
C LEU A 96 -8.34 -14.75 2.21
N ARG A 97 -7.49 -15.07 1.24
CA ARG A 97 -6.15 -15.64 1.47
C ARG A 97 -5.11 -14.57 1.74
N GLY A 98 -5.32 -13.39 1.19
CA GLY A 98 -4.45 -12.25 1.46
C GLY A 98 -4.72 -11.06 0.56
N ILE A 99 -4.02 -9.98 0.88
CA ILE A 99 -4.11 -8.70 0.22
C ILE A 99 -2.74 -8.34 -0.34
N VAL A 100 -2.68 -7.94 -1.60
CA VAL A 100 -1.49 -7.35 -2.22
C VAL A 100 -1.78 -5.88 -2.48
N THR A 101 -0.94 -4.99 -1.96
CA THR A 101 -1.15 -3.55 -2.09
C THR A 101 0.13 -2.79 -2.40
N ARG A 102 -0.02 -1.64 -3.05
CA ARG A 102 1.03 -0.62 -3.18
C ARG A 102 0.92 0.47 -2.10
N GLY A 103 -0.18 0.48 -1.36
CA GLY A 103 -0.38 1.38 -0.22
C GLY A 103 0.60 1.03 0.90
N PHE A 104 1.15 2.05 1.55
CA PHE A 104 2.12 1.90 2.64
C PHE A 104 1.59 2.38 4.00
N PHE A 105 0.33 2.84 4.07
CA PHE A 105 -0.30 3.33 5.31
C PHE A 105 -0.85 2.23 6.23
N ASP A 106 -0.72 0.97 5.82
CA ASP A 106 -1.07 -0.23 6.58
C ASP A 106 -2.53 -0.33 7.06
N LEU A 107 -3.45 0.33 6.36
CA LEU A 107 -4.86 0.41 6.76
C LEU A 107 -5.51 -0.97 6.94
N SER A 108 -5.24 -1.93 6.03
CA SER A 108 -5.81 -3.27 6.13
C SER A 108 -5.30 -4.05 7.35
N ARG A 109 -4.00 -3.91 7.73
CA ARG A 109 -3.49 -4.51 8.97
C ARG A 109 -4.08 -3.85 10.21
N ARG A 110 -4.23 -2.54 10.18
CA ARG A 110 -4.85 -1.77 11.26
C ARG A 110 -6.34 -2.12 11.43
N ALA A 111 -7.02 -2.56 10.35
CA ALA A 111 -8.35 -3.16 10.40
C ALA A 111 -8.35 -4.61 10.94
N GLY A 112 -7.17 -5.20 11.15
CA GLY A 112 -7.00 -6.56 11.69
C GLY A 112 -6.67 -7.64 10.66
N CYS A 113 -6.45 -7.32 9.36
CA CYS A 113 -6.04 -8.31 8.37
C CYS A 113 -4.62 -8.81 8.67
N HIS A 114 -4.38 -10.12 8.54
CA HIS A 114 -3.10 -10.75 8.89
C HIS A 114 -2.17 -10.90 7.68
N ASN A 115 -2.71 -11.35 6.54
CA ASN A 115 -1.89 -11.61 5.35
C ASN A 115 -1.95 -10.44 4.35
N VAL A 116 -1.17 -9.39 4.64
CA VAL A 116 -1.06 -8.20 3.77
C VAL A 116 0.37 -8.08 3.24
N ILE A 117 0.51 -8.05 1.92
CA ILE A 117 1.79 -7.88 1.23
C ILE A 117 1.87 -6.44 0.70
N HIS A 118 2.73 -5.64 1.29
CA HIS A 118 3.02 -4.28 0.85
C HIS A 118 4.19 -4.29 -0.14
N LEU A 119 3.92 -4.04 -1.42
CA LEU A 119 4.94 -4.06 -2.48
C LEU A 119 5.96 -2.92 -2.34
N TYR A 120 5.56 -1.81 -1.75
CA TYR A 120 6.38 -0.61 -1.57
C TYR A 120 6.70 -0.34 -0.10
N GLY A 121 6.64 -1.38 0.73
CA GLY A 121 6.92 -1.24 2.15
C GLY A 121 5.76 -0.69 2.96
N ASN A 122 6.05 -0.32 4.23
CA ASN A 122 5.04 0.00 5.23
C ASN A 122 5.62 1.02 6.23
N ILE A 123 4.86 2.06 6.55
CA ILE A 123 5.27 3.14 7.46
C ILE A 123 5.58 2.66 8.88
N ASP A 124 5.04 1.53 9.33
CA ASP A 124 5.26 0.94 10.65
C ASP A 124 6.43 -0.07 10.68
N ARG A 125 7.21 -0.17 9.60
CA ARG A 125 8.37 -1.06 9.51
C ARG A 125 9.64 -0.35 9.05
N ASN A 126 9.94 0.79 9.65
CA ASN A 126 11.21 1.49 9.44
C ASN A 126 12.35 0.62 9.97
N PHE A 127 13.51 0.67 9.38
CA PHE A 127 14.59 -0.26 9.73
C PHE A 127 15.97 0.40 9.78
N CYS A 128 16.83 -0.16 10.59
CA CYS A 128 18.25 0.22 10.58
C CYS A 128 18.96 -0.54 9.44
N PRO A 129 19.56 0.14 8.45
CA PRO A 129 20.22 -0.52 7.33
C PRO A 129 21.50 -1.27 7.76
N HIS A 130 22.08 -0.94 8.92
CA HIS A 130 23.28 -1.60 9.44
C HIS A 130 22.98 -2.87 10.24
N CYS A 131 22.02 -2.83 11.20
CA CYS A 131 21.78 -3.95 12.11
C CYS A 131 20.44 -4.65 11.92
N GLY A 132 19.59 -4.19 10.99
CA GLY A 132 18.29 -4.77 10.67
C GLY A 132 17.19 -4.55 11.71
N ARG A 133 17.45 -3.79 12.79
CA ARG A 133 16.45 -3.52 13.83
C ARG A 133 15.28 -2.74 13.23
N ILE A 134 14.07 -3.16 13.56
CA ILE A 134 12.82 -2.55 13.07
C ILE A 134 12.30 -1.54 14.09
N TYR A 135 11.71 -0.45 13.58
CA TYR A 135 11.13 0.64 14.34
C TYR A 135 9.77 1.00 13.75
N ASP A 136 8.80 1.29 14.59
CA ASP A 136 7.47 1.73 14.20
C ASP A 136 7.43 3.22 13.82
N ALA A 137 6.26 3.68 13.39
CA ALA A 137 6.03 5.08 13.07
C ALA A 137 6.18 5.99 14.30
N GLU A 138 5.77 5.54 15.48
CA GLU A 138 5.83 6.32 16.72
C GLU A 138 7.28 6.64 17.12
N TYR A 139 8.19 5.67 16.90
CA TYR A 139 9.62 5.93 17.10
C TYR A 139 10.12 7.06 16.20
N ILE A 140 9.73 7.05 14.91
CA ILE A 140 10.14 8.09 13.96
C ILE A 140 9.56 9.46 14.35
N LEU A 141 8.30 9.48 14.78
CA LEU A 141 7.63 10.72 15.23
C LEU A 141 8.29 11.34 16.45
N SER A 142 8.74 10.54 17.40
CA SER A 142 9.31 10.98 18.67
C SER A 142 10.80 11.36 18.61
N HIS A 143 11.56 10.91 17.60
CA HIS A 143 13.00 11.13 17.50
C HIS A 143 13.34 12.21 16.45
N LYS A 144 13.42 13.44 16.89
CA LYS A 144 13.77 14.63 16.08
C LYS A 144 15.20 15.10 16.37
N PRO A 145 15.89 15.72 15.39
CA PRO A 145 15.52 15.90 13.99
C PRO A 145 15.69 14.60 13.17
N LEU A 146 16.63 13.74 13.53
CA LEU A 146 16.96 12.51 12.83
C LEU A 146 16.70 11.27 13.71
N PRO A 147 15.94 10.28 13.25
CA PRO A 147 15.76 9.03 13.97
C PRO A 147 17.02 8.15 13.81
N LEU A 148 17.76 7.97 14.88
CA LEU A 148 18.96 7.14 14.90
C LEU A 148 18.68 5.79 15.58
N CYS A 149 19.33 4.75 15.09
CA CYS A 149 19.23 3.42 15.68
C CYS A 149 19.81 3.40 17.11
N GLU A 150 19.03 3.00 18.09
CA GLU A 150 19.45 2.91 19.50
C GLU A 150 20.64 1.96 19.71
N LYS A 151 20.81 0.96 18.83
CA LYS A 151 21.88 -0.05 18.95
C LYS A 151 23.21 0.41 18.36
N CYS A 152 23.18 1.12 17.22
CA CYS A 152 24.40 1.39 16.45
C CYS A 152 24.52 2.85 15.96
N GLY A 153 23.59 3.73 16.31
CA GLY A 153 23.64 5.15 15.95
C GLY A 153 23.42 5.45 14.46
N THR A 154 23.18 4.44 13.62
CA THR A 154 22.95 4.63 12.19
C THR A 154 21.61 5.27 11.96
N LEU A 155 21.49 6.17 10.97
CA LEU A 155 20.23 6.74 10.53
C LEU A 155 19.26 5.64 10.11
N ILE A 156 18.05 5.64 10.65
CA ILE A 156 17.01 4.67 10.33
C ILE A 156 16.53 4.95 8.90
N HIS A 157 16.36 3.90 8.10
CA HIS A 157 15.74 3.99 6.78
C HIS A 157 14.21 3.95 6.93
N PRO A 158 13.44 4.79 6.19
CA PRO A 158 11.98 4.71 6.22
C PRO A 158 11.50 3.35 5.73
N GLY A 159 10.38 2.89 6.28
CA GLY A 159 9.81 1.59 5.93
C GLY A 159 9.17 1.52 4.53
N ILE A 160 9.18 2.63 3.80
CA ILE A 160 8.66 2.75 2.43
C ILE A 160 9.79 2.72 1.42
N ALA A 161 9.54 2.16 0.23
CA ALA A 161 10.49 2.19 -0.86
C ALA A 161 10.58 3.61 -1.45
N LEU A 162 11.79 4.14 -1.51
CA LEU A 162 12.08 5.43 -2.10
C LEU A 162 12.28 5.30 -3.62
N SER A 163 11.95 6.35 -4.36
CA SER A 163 12.26 6.40 -5.79
C SER A 163 13.76 6.23 -6.01
N GLY A 164 14.15 5.39 -6.94
CA GLY A 164 15.54 5.01 -7.18
C GLY A 164 15.99 3.74 -6.44
N GLU A 165 15.18 3.18 -5.55
CA GLU A 165 15.47 1.90 -4.90
C GLU A 165 14.86 0.72 -5.63
N MET A 166 15.50 -0.44 -5.48
CA MET A 166 14.96 -1.70 -6.00
C MET A 166 13.93 -2.27 -5.01
N LEU A 167 12.79 -2.70 -5.55
CA LEU A 167 11.80 -3.42 -4.76
C LEU A 167 12.36 -4.78 -4.32
N ASP A 168 11.96 -5.20 -3.11
CA ASP A 168 12.37 -6.50 -2.58
C ASP A 168 11.81 -7.66 -3.41
N ARG A 169 12.71 -8.45 -4.01
CA ARG A 169 12.36 -9.60 -4.85
C ARG A 169 11.57 -10.66 -4.11
N ARG A 170 11.82 -10.86 -2.81
CA ARG A 170 11.11 -11.87 -2.00
C ARG A 170 9.65 -11.45 -1.82
N THR A 171 9.42 -10.17 -1.53
CA THR A 171 8.07 -9.60 -1.43
C THR A 171 7.32 -9.72 -2.76
N MET A 172 7.99 -9.43 -3.88
CA MET A 172 7.39 -9.56 -5.21
C MET A 172 7.03 -11.01 -5.54
N ASN A 173 7.95 -11.96 -5.29
CA ASN A 173 7.68 -13.38 -5.53
C ASN A 173 6.53 -13.91 -4.68
N ARG A 174 6.48 -13.56 -3.39
CA ARG A 174 5.35 -13.92 -2.51
C ARG A 174 4.02 -13.37 -3.02
N ALA A 175 4.00 -12.14 -3.55
CA ALA A 175 2.81 -11.56 -4.14
C ALA A 175 2.36 -12.32 -5.39
N ILE A 176 3.31 -12.69 -6.27
CA ILE A 176 3.03 -13.48 -7.47
C ILE A 176 2.49 -14.87 -7.08
N GLU A 177 3.13 -15.57 -6.15
CA GLU A 177 2.68 -16.87 -5.65
C GLU A 177 1.27 -16.80 -5.07
N LEU A 178 0.98 -15.76 -4.27
CA LEU A 178 -0.35 -15.56 -3.70
C LEU A 178 -1.40 -15.34 -4.80
N ILE A 179 -1.13 -14.46 -5.77
CA ILE A 179 -2.04 -14.17 -6.89
C ILE A 179 -2.27 -15.41 -7.74
N SER A 180 -1.22 -16.18 -8.07
CA SER A 180 -1.33 -17.37 -8.92
C SER A 180 -2.08 -18.53 -8.24
N SER A 181 -2.14 -18.54 -6.91
CA SER A 181 -2.86 -19.56 -6.12
C SER A 181 -4.35 -19.23 -5.89
N ALA A 182 -4.82 -18.07 -6.34
CA ALA A 182 -6.19 -17.63 -6.12
C ALA A 182 -7.16 -18.28 -7.10
N ASP A 183 -8.39 -18.57 -6.63
CA ASP A 183 -9.52 -18.94 -7.49
C ASP A 183 -10.25 -17.69 -7.99
N ILE A 184 -10.27 -16.63 -7.16
CA ILE A 184 -10.89 -15.34 -7.48
C ILE A 184 -9.89 -14.23 -7.18
N LEU A 185 -9.68 -13.35 -8.15
CA LEU A 185 -8.92 -12.12 -7.99
C LEU A 185 -9.86 -10.94 -7.82
N LEU A 186 -9.89 -10.37 -6.62
CA LEU A 186 -10.67 -9.18 -6.29
C LEU A 186 -9.78 -7.95 -6.45
N VAL A 187 -10.11 -7.06 -7.38
CA VAL A 187 -9.38 -5.81 -7.64
C VAL A 187 -10.21 -4.64 -7.13
N VAL A 188 -9.68 -3.88 -6.16
CA VAL A 188 -10.42 -2.81 -5.48
C VAL A 188 -9.66 -1.49 -5.54
N GLY A 189 -10.33 -0.42 -5.99
CA GLY A 189 -9.80 0.95 -5.97
C GLY A 189 -8.60 1.18 -6.89
N THR A 190 -8.52 0.40 -7.98
CA THR A 190 -7.53 0.55 -9.05
C THR A 190 -8.03 -0.12 -10.32
N ASP A 191 -7.53 0.29 -11.48
CA ASP A 191 -7.79 -0.34 -12.78
C ASP A 191 -6.77 -1.44 -13.09
N LEU A 192 -7.07 -2.30 -14.09
CA LEU A 192 -6.22 -3.43 -14.48
C LEU A 192 -4.95 -3.02 -15.25
N GLN A 193 -4.85 -1.78 -15.76
CA GLN A 193 -3.65 -1.26 -16.43
C GLN A 193 -2.68 -0.57 -15.46
N SER A 194 -3.11 -0.26 -14.26
CA SER A 194 -2.24 0.30 -13.24
C SER A 194 -1.09 -0.66 -12.92
N ARG A 195 -0.02 -0.14 -12.32
CA ARG A 195 1.12 -0.99 -11.91
C ARG A 195 0.73 -2.10 -10.93
N LEU A 196 -0.31 -1.92 -10.13
CA LEU A 196 -0.84 -2.97 -9.26
C LEU A 196 -1.76 -3.90 -10.04
N GLY A 197 -2.76 -3.35 -10.75
CA GLY A 197 -3.71 -4.15 -11.50
C GLY A 197 -3.07 -5.00 -12.59
N SER A 198 -1.98 -4.53 -13.21
CA SER A 198 -1.21 -5.32 -14.19
C SER A 198 -0.60 -6.61 -13.60
N MET A 199 -0.59 -6.78 -12.27
CA MET A 199 -0.24 -8.06 -11.64
C MET A 199 -1.31 -9.14 -11.86
N ALA A 200 -2.51 -8.78 -12.31
CA ALA A 200 -3.53 -9.73 -12.75
C ALA A 200 -3.03 -10.69 -13.85
N LYS A 201 -1.99 -10.33 -14.60
CA LYS A 201 -1.33 -11.24 -15.55
C LYS A 201 -0.75 -12.52 -14.94
N TYR A 202 -0.51 -12.55 -13.64
CA TYR A 202 -0.05 -13.73 -12.90
C TYR A 202 -1.20 -14.57 -12.33
N PHE A 203 -2.43 -14.10 -12.46
CA PHE A 203 -3.62 -14.82 -12.05
C PHE A 203 -3.94 -15.93 -13.05
N THR A 204 -4.23 -17.12 -12.53
CA THR A 204 -4.55 -18.31 -13.33
C THR A 204 -5.86 -18.96 -12.90
N GLY A 205 -6.61 -18.32 -12.02
CA GLY A 205 -7.87 -18.82 -11.49
C GLY A 205 -9.07 -18.51 -12.37
N ASP A 206 -10.26 -18.58 -11.78
CA ASP A 206 -11.51 -18.62 -12.54
C ASP A 206 -12.07 -17.25 -12.90
N ARG A 207 -11.93 -16.24 -11.98
CA ARG A 207 -12.63 -14.95 -12.13
C ARG A 207 -11.86 -13.76 -11.62
N ILE A 208 -11.92 -12.67 -12.35
CA ILE A 208 -11.47 -11.33 -11.94
C ILE A 208 -12.69 -10.48 -11.64
N CYS A 209 -12.84 -10.01 -10.40
CA CYS A 209 -13.89 -9.09 -9.98
C CYS A 209 -13.26 -7.71 -9.69
N LEU A 210 -13.77 -6.67 -10.34
CA LEU A 210 -13.29 -5.30 -10.19
C LEU A 210 -14.31 -4.46 -9.43
N ILE A 211 -13.84 -3.69 -8.45
CA ILE A 211 -14.60 -2.69 -7.71
C ILE A 211 -13.85 -1.37 -7.79
N ASN A 212 -14.40 -0.42 -8.51
CA ASN A 212 -13.82 0.92 -8.65
C ASN A 212 -14.93 1.98 -8.69
N THR A 213 -14.57 3.23 -8.39
CA THR A 213 -15.48 4.39 -8.43
C THR A 213 -15.47 5.08 -9.80
N THR A 214 -14.52 4.76 -10.66
CA THR A 214 -14.35 5.34 -12.00
C THR A 214 -14.22 4.23 -13.03
N ASP A 215 -14.94 4.39 -14.14
CA ASP A 215 -14.85 3.46 -15.28
C ASP A 215 -13.50 3.61 -15.99
N HIS A 216 -12.95 2.50 -16.45
CA HIS A 216 -11.73 2.46 -17.23
C HIS A 216 -11.88 1.46 -18.38
N TYR A 217 -11.28 1.71 -19.54
CA TYR A 217 -11.39 0.82 -20.71
C TYR A 217 -10.87 -0.61 -20.45
N SER A 218 -9.98 -0.80 -19.48
CA SER A 218 -9.49 -2.13 -19.09
C SER A 218 -10.48 -2.97 -18.28
N ASP A 219 -11.61 -2.37 -17.85
CA ASP A 219 -12.62 -3.05 -17.04
C ASP A 219 -13.31 -4.17 -17.81
N GLU A 220 -13.33 -4.07 -19.15
CA GLU A 220 -13.81 -5.13 -20.05
C GLU A 220 -13.06 -6.46 -19.90
N ALA A 221 -11.85 -6.44 -19.35
CA ALA A 221 -11.07 -7.65 -19.07
C ALA A 221 -11.44 -8.33 -17.73
N ALA A 222 -12.33 -7.75 -16.94
CA ALA A 222 -12.85 -8.33 -15.71
C ALA A 222 -14.17 -9.08 -15.98
N ASP A 223 -14.36 -10.18 -15.28
CA ASP A 223 -15.61 -10.99 -15.38
C ASP A 223 -16.78 -10.30 -14.64
N CYS A 224 -16.46 -9.40 -13.72
CA CYS A 224 -17.42 -8.65 -12.92
C CYS A 224 -16.88 -7.24 -12.60
N VAL A 225 -17.66 -6.21 -12.95
CA VAL A 225 -17.40 -4.80 -12.63
C VAL A 225 -18.60 -4.20 -11.91
#